data_e36a1c2e4b46914880b7a8efeea7b540
#
_entry.id   e36a1c2e4b46914880b7a8efeea7b540
#
_cell.length_a   1.000
_cell.length_b   1.000
_cell.length_c   1.000
_cell.angle_alpha   90.00
_cell.angle_beta   90.00
_cell.angle_gamma   90.00
#
_symmetry.space_group_name_H-M   'P 1'
#
loop_
_entity.id
_entity.type
_entity.pdbx_description
1 polymer ?
#
loop_
_entity_poly.entity_id
_entity_poly.type
_entity_poly.pdbx_seq_one_letter_code
_entity_poly.pdbx_strand_id
1 'polypeptide(L)'
;MKIYIPGDSASQSVGSDLVAVAIAAEAAKRNLDITIVRNGTRGALWLEPLVEVENDGKRIGFNNVTSDDAAAVLDGTHSSIGDVDSFEWLKSQDRVTYKRVGIIDPLSISDYEAHGGFAGLAKAQNMSQADIVAEVTESGLRGRGGAGFPAGIKWKTVMDAKADQKYICCNADEGDSGTFADRILMEGDPFTLIEGMAIAALAVGATKGFIYIRSEYPAAIAQLNKAIEIAAPKLGNFELKVRSGAGSYVCGEETAMLESLEGKRGVVRAKPPLPALEGLFGKPTVINNVLTLASVPEILASGAAAYKARGVGRSLGTQVFQLAGNIKQGGIVETAFGISLDALVNGYGAGTLSGKPIRAIQVGGPLGAYFGLDKLPVSADYESMIDAGGMLGHGGIVVFDDSVNLAKQARFAMEFCSIESCGKCTPCRIGSTRGVETIDLIIGGKDVAKNKALLLDLCEVMTDGSLCAMGGLTPLPVKSALTNFPEDFGGK
;
A
#
# COMPACT_ATOMS: atom_id res chain seq x y z
N MET A 1 30.10 11.31 13.58
CA MET A 1 29.24 10.09 13.70
C MET A 1 27.88 10.39 13.11
N LYS A 2 27.33 9.53 12.23
CA LYS A 2 25.96 9.71 11.73
C LYS A 2 25.00 8.86 12.53
N ILE A 3 23.83 9.43 12.82
CA ILE A 3 22.74 8.76 13.55
C ILE A 3 21.47 8.92 12.73
N TYR A 4 20.83 7.83 12.38
CA TYR A 4 19.60 7.80 11.61
C TYR A 4 18.43 7.57 12.57
N ILE A 5 17.45 8.47 12.54
CA ILE A 5 16.28 8.43 13.41
C ILE A 5 15.06 8.64 12.54
N PRO A 6 14.19 7.66 12.39
CA PRO A 6 13.04 7.76 11.48
C PRO A 6 12.18 8.99 11.75
N GLY A 7 11.85 9.71 10.68
CA GLY A 7 11.03 10.93 10.70
C GLY A 7 9.67 10.78 10.05
N ASP A 8 9.29 9.55 9.68
CA ASP A 8 7.97 9.24 9.14
C ASP A 8 6.89 9.22 10.22
N SER A 9 5.62 9.30 9.81
CA SER A 9 4.48 9.41 10.73
C SER A 9 4.32 8.19 11.65
N ALA A 10 4.73 6.99 11.22
CA ALA A 10 4.66 5.79 12.07
C ALA A 10 5.63 5.91 13.26
N SER A 11 6.88 6.26 12.99
CA SER A 11 7.91 6.41 14.01
C SER A 11 7.66 7.64 14.90
N GLN A 12 7.15 8.74 14.33
CA GLN A 12 6.74 9.93 15.10
C GLN A 12 5.63 9.59 16.10
N SER A 13 4.67 8.74 15.73
CA SER A 13 3.57 8.36 16.61
C SER A 13 4.02 7.63 17.89
N VAL A 14 5.21 7.04 17.88
CA VAL A 14 5.83 6.35 19.03
C VAL A 14 7.01 7.12 19.63
N GLY A 15 7.20 8.40 19.24
CA GLY A 15 8.08 9.34 19.94
C GLY A 15 9.45 9.60 19.28
N SER A 16 9.69 9.23 18.02
CA SER A 16 10.99 9.42 17.36
C SER A 16 11.48 10.87 17.32
N ASP A 17 10.57 11.86 17.32
CA ASP A 17 10.95 13.28 17.39
C ASP A 17 11.54 13.65 18.75
N LEU A 18 10.97 13.13 19.84
CA LEU A 18 11.51 13.32 21.19
C LEU A 18 12.88 12.65 21.34
N VAL A 19 13.04 11.47 20.75
CA VAL A 19 14.31 10.75 20.70
C VAL A 19 15.38 11.57 19.97
N ALA A 20 15.04 12.15 18.81
CA ALA A 20 15.97 12.99 18.04
C ALA A 20 16.44 14.21 18.83
N VAL A 21 15.52 14.89 19.53
CA VAL A 21 15.85 16.03 20.40
C VAL A 21 16.74 15.60 21.57
N ALA A 22 16.43 14.47 22.22
CA ALA A 22 17.19 13.97 23.36
C ALA A 22 18.62 13.55 22.97
N ILE A 23 18.79 12.84 21.86
CA ILE A 23 20.10 12.44 21.35
C ILE A 23 20.93 13.67 20.97
N ALA A 24 20.34 14.67 20.31
CA ALA A 24 21.02 15.90 19.97
C ALA A 24 21.53 16.67 21.25
N ALA A 25 20.65 16.75 22.25
CA ALA A 25 21.00 17.42 23.54
C ALA A 25 22.08 16.67 24.29
N GLU A 26 22.03 15.35 24.39
CA GLU A 26 23.04 14.54 25.08
C GLU A 26 24.38 14.58 24.32
N ALA A 27 24.37 14.54 23.00
CA ALA A 27 25.59 14.70 22.21
C ALA A 27 26.24 16.07 22.40
N ALA A 28 25.46 17.16 22.42
CA ALA A 28 25.95 18.51 22.69
C ALA A 28 26.56 18.61 24.09
N LYS A 29 25.93 18.05 25.11
CA LYS A 29 26.47 18.01 26.49
C LYS A 29 27.80 17.28 26.56
N ARG A 30 28.04 16.29 25.74
CA ARG A 30 29.27 15.49 25.66
C ARG A 30 30.28 16.05 24.66
N ASN A 31 30.01 17.16 23.98
CA ASN A 31 30.80 17.72 22.88
C ASN A 31 31.07 16.69 21.75
N LEU A 32 30.14 15.84 21.45
CA LEU A 32 30.21 14.88 20.34
C LEU A 32 29.78 15.54 19.04
N ASP A 33 30.57 15.37 17.98
CA ASP A 33 30.23 15.79 16.63
C ASP A 33 29.35 14.71 15.99
N ILE A 34 28.05 14.99 15.89
CA ILE A 34 27.06 14.09 15.31
C ILE A 34 26.29 14.77 14.19
N THR A 35 25.84 13.97 13.23
CA THR A 35 24.86 14.36 12.21
C THR A 35 23.64 13.47 12.35
N ILE A 36 22.48 14.04 12.65
CA ILE A 36 21.22 13.31 12.68
C ILE A 36 20.59 13.35 11.29
N VAL A 37 20.28 12.18 10.72
CA VAL A 37 19.54 12.00 9.47
C VAL A 37 18.14 11.52 9.81
N ARG A 38 17.13 12.25 9.34
CA ARG A 38 15.70 11.89 9.52
C ARG A 38 15.27 11.02 8.33
N ASN A 39 15.68 9.74 8.36
CA ASN A 39 15.28 8.75 7.36
C ASN A 39 13.80 8.28 7.56
N GLY A 40 13.30 7.36 6.73
CA GLY A 40 12.05 6.66 6.98
C GLY A 40 12.25 5.39 7.81
N THR A 41 11.14 4.79 8.29
CA THR A 41 11.18 3.47 8.91
C THR A 41 11.69 2.40 7.94
N ARG A 42 12.39 1.39 8.45
CA ARG A 42 12.73 0.17 7.69
C ARG A 42 11.52 -0.74 7.43
N GLY A 43 10.35 -0.39 7.99
CA GLY A 43 9.13 -1.18 7.91
C GLY A 43 8.97 -2.25 9.00
N ALA A 44 9.94 -2.42 9.88
CA ALA A 44 9.86 -3.26 11.07
C ALA A 44 9.20 -2.49 12.23
N LEU A 45 7.89 -2.21 12.12
CA LEU A 45 7.20 -1.24 12.96
C LEU A 45 7.21 -1.58 14.46
N TRP A 46 7.34 -2.86 14.81
CA TRP A 46 7.44 -3.29 16.23
C TRP A 46 8.78 -2.93 16.89
N LEU A 47 9.77 -2.47 16.10
CA LEU A 47 11.07 -2.03 16.58
C LEU A 47 11.16 -0.51 16.74
N GLU A 48 10.13 0.22 16.29
CA GLU A 48 10.15 1.69 16.29
C GLU A 48 9.98 2.30 17.70
N PRO A 49 10.64 3.42 18.00
CA PRO A 49 11.67 4.08 17.18
C PRO A 49 12.95 3.23 17.04
N LEU A 50 13.32 2.92 15.80
CA LEU A 50 14.57 2.21 15.49
C LEU A 50 15.66 3.25 15.17
N VAL A 51 16.56 3.47 16.12
CA VAL A 51 17.70 4.38 15.94
C VAL A 51 18.90 3.61 15.41
N GLU A 52 19.47 4.07 14.29
CA GLU A 52 20.66 3.44 13.69
C GLU A 52 21.87 4.35 13.87
N VAL A 53 22.95 3.82 14.44
CA VAL A 53 24.22 4.54 14.60
C VAL A 53 25.23 3.96 13.61
N GLU A 54 25.78 4.83 12.76
CA GLU A 54 26.81 4.45 11.79
C GLU A 54 28.18 4.37 12.48
N ASN A 55 28.78 3.19 12.45
CA ASN A 55 30.11 2.90 12.97
C ASN A 55 30.86 1.98 11.98
N ASP A 56 32.03 2.39 11.53
CA ASP A 56 32.90 1.64 10.61
C ASP A 56 32.17 1.12 9.34
N GLY A 57 31.29 1.94 8.77
CA GLY A 57 30.53 1.63 7.57
C GLY A 57 29.35 0.67 7.78
N LYS A 58 29.03 0.33 9.03
CA LYS A 58 27.85 -0.45 9.42
C LYS A 58 26.87 0.42 10.19
N ARG A 59 25.59 0.10 10.11
CA ARG A 59 24.55 0.71 10.91
C ARG A 59 24.11 -0.24 12.01
N ILE A 60 24.40 0.12 13.25
CA ILE A 60 23.95 -0.65 14.42
C ILE A 60 22.60 -0.13 14.86
N GLY A 61 21.57 -1.00 14.84
CA GLY A 61 20.19 -0.65 15.17
C GLY A 61 19.86 -0.85 16.64
N PHE A 62 19.32 0.19 17.28
CA PHE A 62 18.80 0.19 18.63
C PHE A 62 17.26 0.31 18.57
N ASN A 63 16.58 -0.66 19.12
CA ASN A 63 15.13 -0.78 19.00
C ASN A 63 14.36 -0.19 20.19
N ASN A 64 13.14 0.27 19.92
CA ASN A 64 12.21 0.82 20.91
C ASN A 64 12.83 1.93 21.80
N VAL A 65 13.63 2.78 21.18
CA VAL A 65 14.36 3.86 21.86
C VAL A 65 13.38 4.93 22.34
N THR A 66 13.53 5.34 23.60
CA THR A 66 12.82 6.49 24.18
C THR A 66 13.75 7.69 24.38
N SER A 67 13.21 8.85 24.72
CA SER A 67 14.02 10.05 25.05
C SER A 67 15.00 9.81 26.21
N ASP A 68 14.66 8.93 27.15
CA ASP A 68 15.49 8.63 28.31
C ASP A 68 16.70 7.75 27.97
N ASP A 69 16.68 7.10 26.82
CA ASP A 69 17.73 6.17 26.38
C ASP A 69 18.87 6.84 25.60
N ALA A 70 18.81 8.16 25.39
CA ALA A 70 19.77 8.89 24.55
C ALA A 70 21.24 8.63 24.95
N ALA A 71 21.54 8.59 26.24
CA ALA A 71 22.88 8.28 26.75
C ALA A 71 23.29 6.84 26.40
N ALA A 72 22.41 5.86 26.62
CA ALA A 72 22.67 4.45 26.37
C ALA A 72 22.86 4.13 24.88
N VAL A 73 22.12 4.83 24.00
CA VAL A 73 22.31 4.73 22.55
C VAL A 73 23.68 5.25 22.12
N LEU A 74 24.08 6.42 22.61
CA LEU A 74 25.39 7.00 22.31
C LEU A 74 26.57 6.17 22.86
N ASP A 75 26.37 5.47 23.98
CA ASP A 75 27.34 4.56 24.59
C ASP A 75 27.31 3.14 23.98
N GLY A 76 26.32 2.84 23.09
CA GLY A 76 26.15 1.52 22.49
C GLY A 76 25.67 0.45 23.48
N THR A 77 25.07 0.83 24.60
CA THR A 77 24.62 -0.08 25.68
C THR A 77 23.11 -0.35 25.69
N HIS A 78 22.35 0.36 24.86
CA HIS A 78 20.92 0.09 24.70
C HIS A 78 20.65 -1.24 23.99
N SER A 79 19.43 -1.79 24.12
CA SER A 79 19.00 -2.99 23.41
C SER A 79 19.17 -2.83 21.90
N SER A 80 19.89 -3.78 21.27
CA SER A 80 20.29 -3.69 19.87
C SER A 80 19.93 -4.94 19.08
N ILE A 81 19.56 -4.72 17.81
CA ILE A 81 19.42 -5.79 16.82
C ILE A 81 20.74 -6.09 16.09
N GLY A 82 21.82 -5.41 16.45
CA GLY A 82 23.11 -5.50 15.78
C GLY A 82 23.16 -4.73 14.47
N ASP A 83 23.96 -5.20 13.52
CA ASP A 83 24.04 -4.65 12.18
C ASP A 83 22.70 -4.83 11.43
N VAL A 84 22.05 -3.70 11.11
CA VAL A 84 20.71 -3.66 10.51
C VAL A 84 20.65 -4.42 9.18
N ASP A 85 21.71 -4.36 8.36
CA ASP A 85 21.74 -5.03 7.06
C ASP A 85 21.94 -6.55 7.19
N SER A 86 22.37 -7.01 8.38
CA SER A 86 22.49 -8.42 8.73
C SER A 86 21.28 -8.95 9.50
N PHE A 87 20.34 -8.10 9.87
CA PHE A 87 19.14 -8.48 10.61
C PHE A 87 18.24 -9.36 9.73
N GLU A 88 18.03 -10.61 10.13
CA GLU A 88 17.42 -11.65 9.28
C GLU A 88 16.06 -11.25 8.71
N TRP A 89 15.22 -10.57 9.49
CA TRP A 89 13.90 -10.12 9.06
C TRP A 89 13.97 -9.14 7.87
N LEU A 90 15.00 -8.27 7.82
CA LEU A 90 15.22 -7.35 6.70
C LEU A 90 15.96 -8.04 5.56
N LYS A 91 17.00 -8.82 5.87
CA LYS A 91 17.89 -9.48 4.92
C LYS A 91 17.17 -10.54 4.07
N SER A 92 16.17 -11.23 4.64
CA SER A 92 15.40 -12.26 3.93
C SER A 92 14.39 -11.73 2.93
N GLN A 93 14.17 -10.42 2.88
CA GLN A 93 13.27 -9.75 1.91
C GLN A 93 13.96 -9.54 0.57
N ASP A 94 13.16 -9.51 -0.52
CA ASP A 94 13.61 -9.09 -1.86
C ASP A 94 13.05 -7.69 -2.15
N ARG A 95 13.74 -6.67 -1.66
CA ARG A 95 13.28 -5.27 -1.76
C ARG A 95 13.65 -4.65 -3.09
N VAL A 96 12.67 -4.43 -3.93
CA VAL A 96 12.77 -3.75 -5.22
C VAL A 96 12.23 -2.33 -5.12
N THR A 97 10.98 -2.20 -4.71
CA THR A 97 10.29 -0.91 -4.55
C THR A 97 10.75 -0.18 -3.30
N TYR A 98 11.03 -0.92 -2.24
CA TYR A 98 11.46 -0.42 -0.93
C TYR A 98 12.98 -0.46 -0.70
N LYS A 99 13.78 -0.65 -1.76
CA LYS A 99 15.23 -0.83 -1.61
C LYS A 99 15.96 0.33 -0.93
N ARG A 100 15.39 1.54 -0.94
CA ARG A 100 15.95 2.75 -0.32
C ARG A 100 15.21 3.22 0.92
N VAL A 101 13.97 2.76 1.12
CA VAL A 101 13.14 3.16 2.28
C VAL A 101 13.83 2.77 3.59
N GLY A 102 14.01 3.75 4.46
CA GLY A 102 14.75 3.62 5.72
C GLY A 102 16.28 3.73 5.58
N ILE A 103 16.80 3.78 4.35
CA ILE A 103 18.24 3.88 4.09
C ILE A 103 18.66 5.33 3.87
N ILE A 104 17.97 6.05 2.98
CA ILE A 104 18.33 7.39 2.54
C ILE A 104 17.66 8.48 3.39
N ASP A 105 18.20 9.70 3.31
CA ASP A 105 17.44 10.91 3.64
C ASP A 105 16.40 11.14 2.53
N PRO A 106 15.10 11.08 2.82
CA PRO A 106 14.05 11.13 1.82
C PRO A 106 13.92 12.48 1.10
N LEU A 107 14.59 13.53 1.57
CA LEU A 107 14.64 14.83 0.90
C LEU A 107 16.03 15.15 0.30
N SER A 108 16.98 14.23 0.35
CA SER A 108 18.28 14.37 -0.28
C SER A 108 18.29 13.73 -1.66
N ILE A 109 18.23 14.56 -2.72
CA ILE A 109 18.34 14.08 -4.10
C ILE A 109 19.69 13.42 -4.39
N SER A 110 20.78 13.94 -3.78
CA SER A 110 22.11 13.35 -3.91
C SER A 110 22.21 11.98 -3.26
N ASP A 111 21.53 11.77 -2.12
CA ASP A 111 21.48 10.46 -1.47
C ASP A 111 20.65 9.46 -2.29
N TYR A 112 19.53 9.91 -2.85
CA TYR A 112 18.73 9.13 -3.79
C TYR A 112 19.55 8.68 -5.00
N GLU A 113 20.30 9.59 -5.65
CA GLU A 113 21.16 9.31 -6.80
C GLU A 113 22.32 8.36 -6.43
N ALA A 114 22.97 8.56 -5.27
CA ALA A 114 24.02 7.68 -4.77
C ALA A 114 23.54 6.22 -4.59
N HIS A 115 22.26 6.02 -4.34
CA HIS A 115 21.62 4.71 -4.23
C HIS A 115 20.90 4.27 -5.52
N GLY A 116 21.34 4.77 -6.69
CA GLY A 116 20.85 4.38 -8.02
C GLY A 116 19.53 5.01 -8.44
N GLY A 117 19.11 6.08 -7.78
CA GLY A 117 17.95 6.86 -8.16
C GLY A 117 18.16 7.60 -9.48
N PHE A 118 17.07 7.88 -10.18
CA PHE A 118 17.00 8.48 -11.53
C PHE A 118 17.70 7.69 -12.65
N ALA A 119 18.25 6.52 -12.40
CA ALA A 119 18.84 5.68 -13.45
C ALA A 119 17.79 5.21 -14.47
N GLY A 120 16.61 4.85 -14.01
CA GLY A 120 15.47 4.47 -14.85
C GLY A 120 15.00 5.63 -15.73
N LEU A 121 14.85 6.83 -15.16
CA LEU A 121 14.45 8.02 -15.90
C LEU A 121 15.52 8.42 -16.93
N ALA A 122 16.79 8.39 -16.57
CA ALA A 122 17.88 8.72 -17.49
C ALA A 122 17.92 7.76 -18.70
N LYS A 123 17.63 6.48 -18.49
CA LYS A 123 17.47 5.50 -19.58
C LYS A 123 16.22 5.82 -20.42
N ALA A 124 15.07 6.04 -19.78
CA ALA A 124 13.82 6.34 -20.46
C ALA A 124 13.89 7.59 -21.35
N GLN A 125 14.65 8.63 -20.95
CA GLN A 125 14.85 9.85 -21.73
C GLN A 125 15.54 9.60 -23.08
N ASN A 126 16.22 8.46 -23.25
CA ASN A 126 16.88 8.05 -24.49
C ASN A 126 16.12 6.98 -25.27
N MET A 127 14.89 6.65 -24.85
CA MET A 127 14.03 5.65 -25.48
C MET A 127 12.84 6.32 -26.19
N SER A 128 12.28 5.62 -27.18
CA SER A 128 10.99 6.02 -27.75
C SER A 128 9.85 5.69 -26.78
N GLN A 129 8.71 6.38 -26.91
CA GLN A 129 7.51 6.07 -26.15
C GLN A 129 7.11 4.58 -26.25
N ALA A 130 7.17 4.07 -27.49
CA ALA A 130 6.84 2.66 -27.75
C ALA A 130 7.80 1.68 -27.03
N ASP A 131 9.10 2.00 -26.99
CA ASP A 131 10.08 1.15 -26.30
C ASP A 131 9.89 1.17 -24.78
N ILE A 132 9.58 2.33 -24.19
CA ILE A 132 9.26 2.43 -22.74
C ILE A 132 8.03 1.58 -22.42
N VAL A 133 6.95 1.72 -23.21
CA VAL A 133 5.73 0.93 -23.02
C VAL A 133 5.98 -0.56 -23.22
N ALA A 134 6.82 -0.93 -24.19
CA ALA A 134 7.20 -2.33 -24.45
C ALA A 134 7.96 -2.92 -23.26
N GLU A 135 8.92 -2.19 -22.69
CA GLU A 135 9.70 -2.62 -21.51
C GLU A 135 8.79 -2.87 -20.29
N VAL A 136 7.86 -1.95 -20.02
CA VAL A 136 6.89 -2.11 -18.94
C VAL A 136 5.91 -3.27 -19.21
N THR A 137 5.54 -3.49 -20.48
CA THR A 137 4.67 -4.62 -20.85
C THR A 137 5.37 -5.95 -20.68
N GLU A 138 6.63 -6.04 -21.15
CA GLU A 138 7.45 -7.26 -21.08
C GLU A 138 7.79 -7.64 -19.62
N SER A 139 7.96 -6.66 -18.74
CA SER A 139 8.18 -6.90 -17.31
C SER A 139 7.04 -7.68 -16.65
N GLY A 140 5.83 -7.66 -17.26
CA GLY A 140 4.63 -8.25 -16.69
C GLY A 140 4.09 -7.51 -15.47
N LEU A 141 4.48 -6.25 -15.26
CA LEU A 141 3.98 -5.43 -14.16
C LEU A 141 2.46 -5.33 -14.19
N ARG A 142 1.83 -5.79 -13.11
CA ARG A 142 0.39 -5.64 -12.86
C ARG A 142 0.16 -4.57 -11.77
N GLY A 143 -1.02 -3.96 -11.80
CA GLY A 143 -1.41 -2.95 -10.80
C GLY A 143 -1.33 -3.47 -9.36
N ARG A 144 -0.66 -2.75 -8.48
CA ARG A 144 -0.46 -3.08 -7.05
C ARG A 144 -1.58 -2.56 -6.14
N GLY A 145 -2.51 -1.78 -6.68
CA GLY A 145 -3.65 -1.24 -5.93
C GLY A 145 -4.86 -2.18 -5.80
N GLY A 146 -4.69 -3.49 -6.02
CA GLY A 146 -5.70 -4.51 -5.78
C GLY A 146 -6.31 -5.16 -7.03
N ALA A 147 -6.56 -4.41 -8.11
CA ALA A 147 -7.19 -4.96 -9.32
C ALA A 147 -6.27 -5.84 -10.18
N GLY A 148 -4.96 -5.78 -10.00
CA GLY A 148 -3.99 -6.61 -10.72
C GLY A 148 -4.02 -6.47 -12.26
N PHE A 149 -4.52 -5.36 -12.81
CA PHE A 149 -4.58 -5.16 -14.26
C PHE A 149 -3.19 -4.86 -14.83
N PRO A 150 -2.80 -5.42 -16.01
CA PRO A 150 -1.49 -5.17 -16.61
C PRO A 150 -1.24 -3.68 -16.91
N ALA A 151 -0.17 -3.13 -16.34
CA ALA A 151 0.15 -1.70 -16.46
C ALA A 151 0.49 -1.30 -17.90
N GLY A 152 1.25 -2.13 -18.61
CA GLY A 152 1.66 -1.87 -19.99
C GLY A 152 0.48 -1.75 -20.97
N ILE A 153 -0.59 -2.54 -20.80
CA ILE A 153 -1.80 -2.43 -21.62
C ILE A 153 -2.47 -1.07 -21.42
N LYS A 154 -2.61 -0.65 -20.17
CA LYS A 154 -3.18 0.68 -19.84
C LYS A 154 -2.35 1.80 -20.45
N TRP A 155 -1.02 1.74 -20.33
CA TRP A 155 -0.12 2.75 -20.87
C TRP A 155 -0.15 2.79 -22.40
N LYS A 156 -0.16 1.60 -23.04
CA LYS A 156 -0.29 1.51 -24.49
C LYS A 156 -1.57 2.18 -24.99
N THR A 157 -2.70 1.94 -24.34
CA THR A 157 -3.99 2.55 -24.69
C THR A 157 -3.92 4.09 -24.65
N VAL A 158 -3.31 4.64 -23.58
CA VAL A 158 -3.15 6.10 -23.45
C VAL A 158 -2.12 6.64 -24.44
N MET A 159 -1.02 5.91 -24.69
CA MET A 159 0.00 6.30 -25.68
C MET A 159 -0.63 6.43 -27.08
N ASP A 160 -1.41 5.44 -27.49
CA ASP A 160 -2.03 5.37 -28.82
C ASP A 160 -3.18 6.39 -29.02
N ALA A 161 -3.78 6.85 -27.92
CA ALA A 161 -4.88 7.83 -27.99
C ALA A 161 -4.40 9.17 -28.52
N LYS A 162 -5.12 9.74 -29.51
CA LYS A 162 -4.84 11.06 -30.07
C LYS A 162 -5.53 12.13 -29.22
N ALA A 163 -4.75 12.98 -28.58
CA ALA A 163 -5.25 14.09 -27.76
C ALA A 163 -4.20 15.21 -27.68
N ASP A 164 -4.67 16.43 -27.46
CA ASP A 164 -3.85 17.61 -27.20
C ASP A 164 -3.19 17.61 -25.82
N GLN A 165 -3.83 16.94 -24.85
CA GLN A 165 -3.34 16.75 -23.49
C GLN A 165 -3.61 15.34 -23.01
N LYS A 166 -2.66 14.77 -22.28
CA LYS A 166 -2.78 13.51 -21.56
C LYS A 166 -2.33 13.70 -20.11
N TYR A 167 -2.84 12.89 -19.20
CA TYR A 167 -2.57 13.03 -17.76
C TYR A 167 -2.01 11.73 -17.16
N ILE A 168 -1.17 11.90 -16.12
CA ILE A 168 -0.79 10.84 -15.20
C ILE A 168 -1.43 11.12 -13.85
N CYS A 169 -2.27 10.23 -13.36
CA CYS A 169 -2.86 10.31 -12.03
C CYS A 169 -2.35 9.15 -11.17
N CYS A 170 -1.60 9.49 -10.12
CA CYS A 170 -1.25 8.55 -9.08
C CYS A 170 -2.41 8.44 -8.10
N ASN A 171 -2.94 7.23 -7.93
CA ASN A 171 -3.90 6.92 -6.88
C ASN A 171 -3.13 6.61 -5.60
N ALA A 172 -3.10 7.57 -4.68
CA ALA A 172 -2.52 7.49 -3.35
C ALA A 172 -3.61 7.58 -2.25
N ASP A 173 -4.84 7.22 -2.59
CA ASP A 173 -5.97 7.11 -1.65
C ASP A 173 -5.97 5.72 -1.00
N GLU A 174 -4.96 5.45 -0.19
CA GLU A 174 -4.74 4.20 0.53
C GLU A 174 -5.72 4.11 1.70
N GLY A 175 -6.94 3.64 1.44
CA GLY A 175 -8.05 3.62 2.40
C GLY A 175 -8.33 2.27 3.03
N ASP A 176 -7.71 1.19 2.58
CA ASP A 176 -7.95 -0.16 3.07
C ASP A 176 -7.48 -0.33 4.52
N SER A 177 -8.31 -0.94 5.37
CA SER A 177 -7.91 -1.31 6.72
C SER A 177 -6.73 -2.30 6.68
N GLY A 178 -5.69 -2.01 7.48
CA GLY A 178 -4.47 -2.82 7.53
C GLY A 178 -3.46 -2.52 6.42
N THR A 179 -3.67 -1.47 5.59
CA THR A 179 -2.70 -1.03 4.59
C THR A 179 -2.07 0.32 4.95
N PHE A 180 -0.77 0.45 4.66
CA PHE A 180 0.05 1.63 4.96
C PHE A 180 1.33 1.67 4.11
N ALA A 181 1.44 0.83 3.08
CA ALA A 181 2.63 0.76 2.23
C ALA A 181 2.82 2.02 1.40
N ASP A 182 1.75 2.52 0.76
CA ASP A 182 1.84 3.73 -0.05
C ASP A 182 2.34 4.91 0.81
N ARG A 183 1.81 5.05 2.03
CA ARG A 183 2.21 6.09 2.97
C ARG A 183 3.70 6.01 3.32
N ILE A 184 4.18 4.84 3.73
CA ILE A 184 5.59 4.66 4.12
C ILE A 184 6.53 4.94 2.94
N LEU A 185 6.17 4.53 1.71
CA LEU A 185 6.96 4.86 0.53
C LEU A 185 7.00 6.38 0.28
N MET A 186 5.84 7.04 0.31
CA MET A 186 5.76 8.49 0.08
C MET A 186 6.50 9.31 1.13
N GLU A 187 6.59 8.82 2.37
CA GLU A 187 7.32 9.48 3.44
C GLU A 187 8.81 9.11 3.43
N GLY A 188 9.19 7.89 3.05
CA GLY A 188 10.54 7.35 3.18
C GLY A 188 11.40 7.35 1.89
N ASP A 189 10.77 7.33 0.70
CA ASP A 189 11.45 7.44 -0.62
C ASP A 189 10.51 8.07 -1.66
N PRO A 190 10.11 9.34 -1.49
CA PRO A 190 9.18 10.01 -2.41
C PRO A 190 9.71 10.14 -3.83
N PHE A 191 11.04 10.19 -4.02
CA PHE A 191 11.65 10.34 -5.34
C PHE A 191 11.41 9.12 -6.23
N THR A 192 11.28 7.91 -5.67
CA THR A 192 10.92 6.71 -6.44
C THR A 192 9.56 6.84 -7.12
N LEU A 193 8.56 7.38 -6.41
CA LEU A 193 7.24 7.65 -7.00
C LEU A 193 7.33 8.74 -8.06
N ILE A 194 8.03 9.84 -7.78
CA ILE A 194 8.20 10.98 -8.69
C ILE A 194 8.90 10.53 -9.98
N GLU A 195 9.96 9.74 -9.87
CA GLU A 195 10.66 9.15 -11.02
C GLU A 195 9.74 8.25 -11.85
N GLY A 196 8.99 7.36 -11.19
CA GLY A 196 8.04 6.47 -11.88
C GLY A 196 6.94 7.24 -12.62
N MET A 197 6.44 8.33 -12.06
CA MET A 197 5.46 9.21 -12.72
C MET A 197 6.07 9.96 -13.92
N ALA A 198 7.31 10.41 -13.81
CA ALA A 198 8.02 11.07 -14.92
C ALA A 198 8.26 10.09 -16.07
N ILE A 199 8.65 8.84 -15.79
CA ILE A 199 8.78 7.78 -16.80
C ILE A 199 7.43 7.51 -17.47
N ALA A 200 6.35 7.40 -16.71
CA ALA A 200 5.00 7.21 -17.24
C ALA A 200 4.58 8.37 -18.15
N ALA A 201 4.92 9.61 -17.77
CA ALA A 201 4.65 10.79 -18.58
C ALA A 201 5.40 10.75 -19.91
N LEU A 202 6.69 10.41 -19.91
CA LEU A 202 7.47 10.20 -21.14
C LEU A 202 6.85 9.11 -22.02
N ALA A 203 6.46 7.98 -21.44
CA ALA A 203 5.92 6.83 -22.16
C ALA A 203 4.64 7.15 -22.92
N VAL A 204 3.77 8.02 -22.41
CA VAL A 204 2.47 8.31 -23.05
C VAL A 204 2.37 9.72 -23.65
N GLY A 205 3.38 10.57 -23.46
CA GLY A 205 3.39 11.95 -23.91
C GLY A 205 2.52 12.87 -23.05
N ALA A 206 2.41 12.59 -21.75
CA ALA A 206 1.72 13.46 -20.80
C ALA A 206 2.65 14.58 -20.30
N THR A 207 2.09 15.78 -20.10
CA THR A 207 2.84 16.93 -19.55
C THR A 207 2.35 17.33 -18.16
N LYS A 208 1.27 16.73 -17.65
CA LYS A 208 0.71 17.05 -16.34
C LYS A 208 0.42 15.77 -15.56
N GLY A 209 0.75 15.80 -14.27
CA GLY A 209 0.47 14.72 -13.35
C GLY A 209 -0.09 15.20 -12.02
N PHE A 210 -0.87 14.33 -11.39
CA PHE A 210 -1.43 14.57 -10.06
C PHE A 210 -1.20 13.35 -9.17
N ILE A 211 -0.75 13.59 -7.95
CA ILE A 211 -0.77 12.60 -6.87
C ILE A 211 -2.01 12.90 -6.04
N TYR A 212 -3.05 12.07 -6.21
CA TYR A 212 -4.26 12.17 -5.41
C TYR A 212 -4.07 11.39 -4.13
N ILE A 213 -3.94 12.09 -3.02
CA ILE A 213 -3.61 11.53 -1.72
C ILE A 213 -4.71 11.86 -0.71
N ARG A 214 -5.02 10.93 0.17
CA ARG A 214 -6.01 11.13 1.22
C ARG A 214 -5.58 12.21 2.23
N SER A 215 -6.55 13.01 2.71
CA SER A 215 -6.31 14.08 3.68
C SER A 215 -5.72 13.62 5.01
N GLU A 216 -5.91 12.34 5.36
CA GLU A 216 -5.43 11.72 6.58
C GLU A 216 -3.92 11.43 6.59
N TYR A 217 -3.21 11.73 5.48
CA TYR A 217 -1.76 11.58 5.35
C TYR A 217 -1.02 12.94 5.27
N PRO A 218 -1.15 13.83 6.28
CA PRO A 218 -0.57 15.17 6.21
C PRO A 218 0.96 15.18 6.10
N ALA A 219 1.64 14.22 6.73
CA ALA A 219 3.10 14.09 6.65
C ALA A 219 3.55 13.72 5.24
N ALA A 220 2.90 12.74 4.59
CA ALA A 220 3.19 12.36 3.21
C ALA A 220 2.89 13.49 2.22
N ILE A 221 1.81 14.26 2.43
CA ILE A 221 1.50 15.46 1.62
C ILE A 221 2.63 16.50 1.72
N ALA A 222 3.10 16.78 2.94
CA ALA A 222 4.18 17.73 3.16
C ALA A 222 5.50 17.26 2.53
N GLN A 223 5.81 15.96 2.69
CA GLN A 223 7.01 15.33 2.15
C GLN A 223 7.03 15.36 0.63
N LEU A 224 5.92 14.94 -0.01
CA LEU A 224 5.78 14.94 -1.48
C LEU A 224 5.90 16.34 -2.08
N ASN A 225 5.28 17.36 -1.48
CA ASN A 225 5.40 18.73 -1.99
C ASN A 225 6.87 19.19 -2.02
N LYS A 226 7.62 18.97 -0.92
CA LYS A 226 9.05 19.29 -0.86
C LYS A 226 9.87 18.49 -1.88
N ALA A 227 9.61 17.18 -1.98
CA ALA A 227 10.33 16.31 -2.90
C ALA A 227 10.09 16.69 -4.37
N ILE A 228 8.87 17.10 -4.73
CA ILE A 228 8.53 17.60 -6.08
C ILE A 228 9.29 18.88 -6.40
N GLU A 229 9.37 19.83 -5.45
CA GLU A 229 10.15 21.06 -5.62
C GLU A 229 11.63 20.76 -5.86
N ILE A 230 12.21 19.83 -5.06
CA ILE A 230 13.62 19.41 -5.19
C ILE A 230 13.85 18.68 -6.53
N ALA A 231 12.92 17.82 -6.96
CA ALA A 231 13.06 17.03 -8.18
C ALA A 231 12.71 17.82 -9.47
N ALA A 232 12.11 19.02 -9.36
CA ALA A 232 11.63 19.78 -10.52
C ALA A 232 12.66 19.92 -11.67
N PRO A 233 13.97 20.15 -11.43
CA PRO A 233 14.97 20.20 -12.51
C PRO A 233 15.13 18.90 -13.30
N LYS A 234 14.76 17.74 -12.73
CA LYS A 234 14.83 16.41 -13.36
C LYS A 234 13.58 16.10 -14.22
N LEU A 235 12.46 16.78 -13.98
CA LEU A 235 11.16 16.45 -14.57
C LEU A 235 10.94 17.03 -15.97
N GLY A 236 11.82 17.93 -16.45
CA GLY A 236 11.69 18.57 -17.75
C GLY A 236 10.40 19.40 -17.87
N ASN A 237 9.55 19.07 -18.83
CA ASN A 237 8.26 19.74 -19.05
C ASN A 237 7.06 19.05 -18.34
N PHE A 238 7.31 18.05 -17.51
CA PHE A 238 6.27 17.35 -16.75
C PHE A 238 5.93 18.10 -15.46
N GLU A 239 4.76 18.72 -15.42
CA GLU A 239 4.25 19.41 -14.24
C GLU A 239 3.57 18.41 -13.30
N LEU A 240 4.09 18.22 -12.09
CA LEU A 240 3.56 17.32 -11.08
C LEU A 240 3.03 18.09 -9.87
N LYS A 241 1.83 17.74 -9.41
CA LYS A 241 1.17 18.38 -8.25
C LYS A 241 0.54 17.34 -7.31
N VAL A 242 0.60 17.62 -6.01
CA VAL A 242 -0.18 16.91 -5.00
C VAL A 242 -1.59 17.50 -4.96
N ARG A 243 -2.59 16.62 -4.84
CA ARG A 243 -4.00 16.96 -4.58
C ARG A 243 -4.52 16.15 -3.41
N SER A 244 -4.84 16.85 -2.33
CA SER A 244 -5.46 16.22 -1.17
C SER A 244 -6.92 15.91 -1.44
N GLY A 245 -7.33 14.67 -1.16
CA GLY A 245 -8.74 14.27 -1.12
C GLY A 245 -9.48 14.89 0.06
N ALA A 246 -10.76 14.56 0.18
CA ALA A 246 -11.64 15.07 1.23
C ALA A 246 -12.04 13.97 2.26
N GLY A 247 -11.27 12.88 2.35
CA GLY A 247 -11.50 11.82 3.34
C GLY A 247 -12.62 10.84 2.97
N SER A 248 -12.79 10.51 1.68
CA SER A 248 -13.79 9.54 1.21
C SER A 248 -13.10 8.33 0.59
N TYR A 249 -13.28 7.14 1.17
CA TYR A 249 -12.73 5.87 0.66
C TYR A 249 -13.11 5.60 -0.81
N VAL A 250 -14.34 5.93 -1.21
CA VAL A 250 -14.79 5.73 -2.59
C VAL A 250 -13.93 6.47 -3.62
N CYS A 251 -13.20 7.52 -3.22
CA CYS A 251 -12.27 8.23 -4.10
C CYS A 251 -11.00 7.43 -4.42
N GLY A 252 -10.79 6.26 -3.81
CA GLY A 252 -9.86 5.23 -4.27
C GLY A 252 -10.32 4.51 -5.55
N GLU A 253 -11.63 4.55 -5.89
CA GLU A 253 -12.11 4.10 -7.20
C GLU A 253 -11.70 5.13 -8.28
N GLU A 254 -11.10 4.65 -9.37
CA GLU A 254 -10.43 5.51 -10.36
C GLU A 254 -11.31 6.64 -10.92
N THR A 255 -12.60 6.41 -11.15
CA THR A 255 -13.51 7.42 -11.72
C THR A 255 -14.07 8.38 -10.67
N ALA A 256 -14.31 7.91 -9.45
CA ALA A 256 -14.67 8.77 -8.32
C ALA A 256 -13.50 9.70 -7.96
N MET A 257 -12.26 9.21 -8.02
CA MET A 257 -11.05 10.03 -7.88
C MET A 257 -10.99 11.13 -8.95
N LEU A 258 -11.29 10.81 -10.20
CA LEU A 258 -11.32 11.82 -11.29
C LEU A 258 -12.37 12.88 -11.05
N GLU A 259 -13.58 12.53 -10.61
CA GLU A 259 -14.61 13.50 -10.24
C GLU A 259 -14.10 14.47 -9.13
N SER A 260 -13.43 13.90 -8.10
CA SER A 260 -12.85 14.71 -7.03
C SER A 260 -11.72 15.64 -7.53
N LEU A 261 -10.84 15.15 -8.40
CA LEU A 261 -9.79 15.97 -9.06
C LEU A 261 -10.39 17.10 -9.89
N GLU A 262 -11.57 16.91 -10.48
CA GLU A 262 -12.31 17.91 -11.24
C GLU A 262 -13.12 18.89 -10.35
N GLY A 263 -12.99 18.76 -9.02
CA GLY A 263 -13.70 19.62 -8.05
C GLY A 263 -15.17 19.26 -7.85
N LYS A 264 -15.56 18.06 -8.23
CA LYS A 264 -16.92 17.52 -8.09
C LYS A 264 -16.99 16.54 -6.90
N ARG A 265 -18.21 16.16 -6.51
CA ARG A 265 -18.39 15.06 -5.57
C ARG A 265 -17.84 13.77 -6.17
N GLY A 266 -17.08 12.99 -5.38
CA GLY A 266 -16.56 11.68 -5.78
C GLY A 266 -17.68 10.66 -6.00
N VAL A 267 -18.12 10.54 -7.24
CA VAL A 267 -19.17 9.60 -7.67
C VAL A 267 -18.64 8.80 -8.85
N VAL A 268 -18.86 7.49 -8.81
CA VAL A 268 -18.38 6.56 -9.86
C VAL A 268 -19.01 6.90 -11.21
N ARG A 269 -18.19 6.92 -12.28
CA ARG A 269 -18.65 7.02 -13.67
C ARG A 269 -18.99 5.64 -14.21
N ALA A 270 -20.00 5.57 -15.08
CA ALA A 270 -20.21 4.35 -15.84
C ALA A 270 -19.06 4.11 -16.84
N LYS A 271 -18.69 2.88 -17.04
CA LYS A 271 -17.70 2.42 -18.03
C LYS A 271 -18.38 1.52 -19.06
N PRO A 272 -18.16 1.67 -20.37
CA PRO A 272 -17.30 2.63 -21.07
C PRO A 272 -17.87 4.06 -21.05
N PRO A 273 -17.03 5.09 -21.32
CA PRO A 273 -15.62 5.04 -21.71
C PRO A 273 -14.68 4.73 -20.52
N LEU A 274 -13.53 4.11 -20.82
CA LEU A 274 -12.48 3.88 -19.84
C LEU A 274 -11.65 5.17 -19.63
N PRO A 275 -11.13 5.45 -18.43
CA PRO A 275 -10.27 6.61 -18.17
C PRO A 275 -9.03 6.71 -19.07
N ALA A 276 -8.54 5.58 -19.58
CA ALA A 276 -7.46 5.56 -20.55
C ALA A 276 -7.79 6.28 -21.86
N LEU A 277 -9.08 6.44 -22.18
CA LEU A 277 -9.58 7.18 -23.36
C LEU A 277 -10.21 8.51 -22.98
N GLU A 278 -11.06 8.52 -21.94
CA GLU A 278 -11.78 9.70 -21.44
C GLU A 278 -11.70 9.76 -19.90
N GLY A 279 -10.56 10.20 -19.39
CA GLY A 279 -10.28 10.31 -17.95
C GLY A 279 -10.46 11.75 -17.43
N LEU A 280 -9.39 12.31 -16.87
CA LEU A 280 -9.36 13.64 -16.25
C LEU A 280 -9.69 14.72 -17.29
N PHE A 281 -10.71 15.54 -17.01
CA PHE A 281 -11.23 16.58 -17.93
C PHE A 281 -11.57 16.05 -19.33
N GLY A 282 -12.03 14.79 -19.42
CA GLY A 282 -12.36 14.13 -20.68
C GLY A 282 -11.14 13.76 -21.55
N LYS A 283 -9.93 13.77 -20.99
CA LYS A 283 -8.68 13.48 -21.71
C LYS A 283 -8.12 12.10 -21.34
N PRO A 284 -7.36 11.46 -22.24
CA PRO A 284 -6.70 10.18 -21.93
C PRO A 284 -5.84 10.28 -20.68
N THR A 285 -6.06 9.38 -19.74
CA THR A 285 -5.41 9.42 -18.41
C THR A 285 -4.88 8.07 -18.00
N VAL A 286 -3.59 8.00 -17.66
CA VAL A 286 -3.03 6.87 -16.92
C VAL A 286 -3.38 7.02 -15.45
N ILE A 287 -4.04 6.02 -14.89
CA ILE A 287 -4.27 5.93 -13.44
C ILE A 287 -3.58 4.69 -12.92
N ASN A 288 -2.61 4.87 -12.03
CA ASN A 288 -1.92 3.79 -11.34
C ASN A 288 -1.78 4.11 -9.84
N ASN A 289 -1.75 3.05 -9.02
CA ASN A 289 -1.43 3.14 -7.60
C ASN A 289 0.06 3.50 -7.40
N VAL A 290 0.40 3.99 -6.20
CA VAL A 290 1.75 4.39 -5.77
C VAL A 290 2.79 3.30 -6.04
N LEU A 291 2.57 2.08 -5.53
CA LEU A 291 3.54 0.97 -5.67
C LEU A 291 3.71 0.53 -7.13
N THR A 292 2.66 0.64 -7.94
CA THR A 292 2.76 0.36 -9.38
C THR A 292 3.72 1.33 -10.06
N LEU A 293 3.58 2.63 -9.82
CA LEU A 293 4.46 3.64 -10.37
C LEU A 293 5.87 3.54 -9.80
N ALA A 294 6.00 3.28 -8.51
CA ALA A 294 7.30 3.11 -7.84
C ALA A 294 8.09 1.86 -8.27
N SER A 295 7.43 0.87 -8.89
CA SER A 295 8.12 -0.29 -9.48
C SER A 295 8.79 0.03 -10.83
N VAL A 296 8.33 1.06 -11.53
CA VAL A 296 8.77 1.40 -12.89
C VAL A 296 10.24 1.82 -12.98
N PRO A 297 10.79 2.66 -12.06
CA PRO A 297 12.20 3.04 -12.10
C PRO A 297 13.15 1.84 -12.16
N GLU A 298 12.91 0.81 -11.35
CA GLU A 298 13.72 -0.40 -11.34
C GLU A 298 13.57 -1.21 -12.63
N ILE A 299 12.36 -1.32 -13.18
CA ILE A 299 12.11 -2.00 -14.46
C ILE A 299 12.93 -1.34 -15.57
N LEU A 300 12.93 -0.01 -15.64
CA LEU A 300 13.71 0.71 -16.66
C LEU A 300 15.22 0.62 -16.39
N ALA A 301 15.66 0.74 -15.16
CA ALA A 301 17.08 0.69 -14.79
C ALA A 301 17.69 -0.69 -15.08
N SER A 302 17.10 -1.74 -14.55
CA SER A 302 17.64 -3.12 -14.57
C SER A 302 17.13 -3.98 -15.73
N GLY A 303 16.08 -3.55 -16.43
CA GLY A 303 15.46 -4.26 -17.54
C GLY A 303 14.29 -5.15 -17.13
N ALA A 304 13.34 -5.32 -18.06
CA ALA A 304 12.14 -6.14 -17.88
C ALA A 304 12.45 -7.59 -17.46
N ALA A 305 13.50 -8.18 -18.03
CA ALA A 305 13.91 -9.55 -17.71
C ALA A 305 14.31 -9.73 -16.25
N ALA A 306 15.03 -8.76 -15.66
CA ALA A 306 15.45 -8.83 -14.27
C ALA A 306 14.25 -8.72 -13.30
N TYR A 307 13.24 -7.90 -13.64
CA TYR A 307 12.00 -7.80 -12.87
C TYR A 307 11.16 -9.08 -12.98
N LYS A 308 10.99 -9.59 -14.22
CA LYS A 308 10.20 -10.77 -14.56
C LYS A 308 10.78 -12.07 -13.98
N ALA A 309 12.08 -12.10 -13.67
CA ALA A 309 12.71 -13.25 -13.00
C ALA A 309 12.19 -13.51 -11.59
N ARG A 310 11.46 -12.56 -11.00
CA ARG A 310 10.81 -12.67 -9.69
C ARG A 310 9.34 -13.01 -9.86
N GLY A 311 8.81 -13.71 -8.86
CA GLY A 311 7.37 -14.03 -8.79
C GLY A 311 7.04 -15.41 -9.35
N VAL A 312 5.74 -15.66 -9.54
CA VAL A 312 5.19 -16.97 -9.94
C VAL A 312 4.07 -16.80 -10.97
N GLY A 313 4.04 -17.66 -11.97
CA GLY A 313 2.98 -17.69 -12.99
C GLY A 313 2.85 -16.36 -13.73
N ARG A 314 1.69 -15.70 -13.58
CA ARG A 314 1.39 -14.38 -14.14
C ARG A 314 1.58 -13.24 -13.11
N SER A 315 1.86 -13.57 -11.87
CA SER A 315 2.12 -12.63 -10.79
C SER A 315 3.63 -12.42 -10.68
N LEU A 316 4.17 -11.45 -11.45
CA LEU A 316 5.59 -11.20 -11.62
C LEU A 316 6.08 -9.99 -10.81
N GLY A 317 7.37 -9.98 -10.49
CA GLY A 317 8.01 -8.99 -9.64
C GLY A 317 7.81 -9.27 -8.16
N THR A 318 7.84 -8.19 -7.37
CA THR A 318 7.62 -8.23 -5.92
C THR A 318 6.26 -7.66 -5.54
N GLN A 319 5.79 -8.03 -4.34
CA GLN A 319 4.65 -7.42 -3.67
C GLN A 319 5.08 -6.94 -2.29
N VAL A 320 4.56 -5.80 -1.90
CA VAL A 320 4.69 -5.27 -0.54
C VAL A 320 3.51 -5.78 0.29
N PHE A 321 3.78 -6.72 1.18
CA PHE A 321 2.80 -7.22 2.13
C PHE A 321 2.82 -6.38 3.40
N GLN A 322 1.64 -6.18 3.98
CA GLN A 322 1.43 -5.34 5.14
C GLN A 322 0.79 -6.18 6.24
N LEU A 323 1.53 -6.42 7.30
CA LEU A 323 1.12 -7.28 8.41
C LEU A 323 0.52 -6.41 9.52
N ALA A 324 -0.77 -6.60 9.80
CA ALA A 324 -1.54 -5.77 10.73
C ALA A 324 -2.51 -6.61 11.58
N GLY A 325 -3.21 -5.96 12.50
CA GLY A 325 -4.15 -6.58 13.41
C GLY A 325 -3.47 -7.16 14.64
N ASN A 326 -3.93 -8.32 15.12
CA ASN A 326 -3.34 -8.98 16.27
C ASN A 326 -2.12 -9.82 15.84
N ILE A 327 -1.04 -9.13 15.49
CA ILE A 327 0.21 -9.76 15.03
C ILE A 327 1.40 -9.22 15.83
N LYS A 328 2.36 -10.09 16.15
CA LYS A 328 3.48 -9.76 17.03
C LYS A 328 4.52 -8.87 16.35
N GLN A 329 4.83 -9.16 15.10
CA GLN A 329 5.78 -8.40 14.28
C GLN A 329 5.04 -7.76 13.10
N GLY A 330 4.25 -6.71 13.41
CA GLY A 330 3.54 -5.94 12.39
C GLY A 330 4.47 -5.03 11.59
N GLY A 331 4.23 -4.88 10.30
CA GLY A 331 5.08 -4.05 9.45
C GLY A 331 4.98 -4.39 7.98
N ILE A 332 6.02 -4.03 7.21
CA ILE A 332 6.08 -4.19 5.75
C ILE A 332 7.11 -5.26 5.38
N VAL A 333 6.67 -6.23 4.59
CA VAL A 333 7.51 -7.25 3.98
C VAL A 333 7.42 -7.14 2.47
N GLU A 334 8.51 -6.79 1.79
CA GLU A 334 8.58 -6.88 0.34
C GLU A 334 9.31 -8.15 -0.08
N THR A 335 8.63 -8.96 -0.87
CA THR A 335 9.21 -10.20 -1.43
C THR A 335 8.55 -10.53 -2.77
N ALA A 336 9.18 -11.45 -3.52
CA ALA A 336 8.61 -11.97 -4.75
C ALA A 336 7.22 -12.60 -4.48
N PHE A 337 6.29 -12.50 -5.44
CA PHE A 337 5.05 -13.25 -5.38
C PHE A 337 5.33 -14.75 -5.25
N GLY A 338 4.44 -15.48 -4.59
CA GLY A 338 4.57 -16.92 -4.39
C GLY A 338 4.89 -17.34 -2.97
N ILE A 339 5.16 -16.40 -2.06
CA ILE A 339 5.29 -16.68 -0.63
C ILE A 339 3.96 -17.17 -0.07
N SER A 340 3.97 -18.13 0.87
CA SER A 340 2.74 -18.58 1.51
C SER A 340 2.23 -17.57 2.55
N LEU A 341 0.91 -17.56 2.79
CA LEU A 341 0.33 -16.78 3.88
C LEU A 341 0.90 -17.21 5.24
N ASP A 342 1.24 -18.49 5.41
CA ASP A 342 1.89 -19.01 6.62
C ASP A 342 3.27 -18.38 6.86
N ALA A 343 4.11 -18.30 5.83
CA ALA A 343 5.41 -17.67 5.94
C ALA A 343 5.30 -16.16 6.26
N LEU A 344 4.25 -15.48 5.77
CA LEU A 344 3.99 -14.08 6.11
C LEU A 344 3.50 -13.95 7.56
N VAL A 345 2.51 -14.73 7.98
CA VAL A 345 1.84 -14.56 9.28
C VAL A 345 2.66 -15.16 10.43
N ASN A 346 3.13 -16.40 10.28
CA ASN A 346 3.89 -17.11 11.31
C ASN A 346 5.40 -16.90 11.18
N GLY A 347 5.93 -16.78 9.96
CA GLY A 347 7.34 -16.49 9.71
C GLY A 347 7.68 -15.02 10.05
N TYR A 348 7.34 -14.11 9.16
CA TYR A 348 7.62 -12.67 9.35
C TYR A 348 6.84 -12.05 10.50
N GLY A 349 5.55 -12.39 10.64
CA GLY A 349 4.66 -11.85 11.66
C GLY A 349 4.83 -12.43 13.06
N ALA A 350 5.52 -13.57 13.19
CA ALA A 350 5.77 -14.29 14.46
C ALA A 350 4.48 -14.61 15.26
N GLY A 351 3.35 -14.81 14.56
CA GLY A 351 2.07 -15.15 15.18
C GLY A 351 1.37 -13.97 15.86
N THR A 352 0.44 -14.29 16.79
CA THR A 352 -0.39 -13.24 17.43
C THR A 352 0.35 -12.48 18.53
N LEU A 353 0.07 -11.19 18.65
CA LEU A 353 0.55 -10.33 19.72
C LEU A 353 0.01 -10.77 21.10
N SER A 354 -1.24 -11.24 21.14
CA SER A 354 -1.89 -11.71 22.37
C SER A 354 -1.34 -13.05 22.89
N GLY A 355 -0.58 -13.79 22.07
CA GLY A 355 -0.15 -15.16 22.36
C GLY A 355 -1.26 -16.21 22.25
N LYS A 356 -2.49 -15.82 21.91
CA LYS A 356 -3.60 -16.72 21.67
C LYS A 356 -3.55 -17.30 20.25
N PRO A 357 -4.20 -18.46 19.99
CA PRO A 357 -4.26 -19.03 18.65
C PRO A 357 -4.83 -18.06 17.62
N ILE A 358 -4.28 -18.07 16.40
CA ILE A 358 -4.88 -17.41 15.25
C ILE A 358 -6.21 -18.11 14.95
N ARG A 359 -7.29 -17.34 14.79
CA ARG A 359 -8.58 -17.84 14.35
C ARG A 359 -8.83 -17.58 12.87
N ALA A 360 -8.54 -16.36 12.44
CA ALA A 360 -8.77 -15.92 11.07
C ALA A 360 -7.72 -14.94 10.60
N ILE A 361 -7.55 -14.87 9.29
CA ILE A 361 -6.85 -13.78 8.61
C ILE A 361 -7.77 -13.16 7.57
N GLN A 362 -7.71 -11.83 7.42
CA GLN A 362 -8.35 -11.13 6.29
C GLN A 362 -7.27 -10.70 5.30
N VAL A 363 -7.46 -11.01 4.03
CA VAL A 363 -6.55 -10.64 2.95
C VAL A 363 -7.31 -9.84 1.90
N GLY A 364 -6.75 -8.70 1.49
CA GLY A 364 -7.34 -7.85 0.45
C GLY A 364 -8.11 -6.63 0.98
N GLY A 365 -7.81 -6.17 2.20
CA GLY A 365 -8.44 -5.00 2.81
C GLY A 365 -9.88 -5.25 3.29
N PRO A 366 -10.70 -4.21 3.53
CA PRO A 366 -12.04 -4.34 4.10
C PRO A 366 -13.01 -5.11 3.20
N LEU A 367 -12.71 -5.20 1.93
CA LEU A 367 -13.49 -5.97 0.93
C LEU A 367 -12.90 -7.36 0.66
N GLY A 368 -11.83 -7.75 1.38
CA GLY A 368 -11.15 -9.03 1.25
C GLY A 368 -11.80 -10.15 2.04
N ALA A 369 -11.48 -11.40 1.66
CA ALA A 369 -12.03 -12.59 2.30
C ALA A 369 -11.41 -12.86 3.68
N TYR A 370 -12.20 -13.46 4.57
CA TYR A 370 -11.74 -14.07 5.81
C TYR A 370 -11.40 -15.54 5.58
N PHE A 371 -10.18 -15.93 5.91
CA PHE A 371 -9.66 -17.29 5.78
C PHE A 371 -9.41 -17.92 7.14
N GLY A 372 -9.69 -19.21 7.28
CA GLY A 372 -9.26 -20.04 8.39
C GLY A 372 -7.81 -20.53 8.23
N LEU A 373 -7.34 -21.26 9.22
CA LEU A 373 -5.96 -21.79 9.27
C LEU A 373 -5.62 -22.76 8.13
N ASP A 374 -6.65 -23.43 7.55
CA ASP A 374 -6.51 -24.33 6.40
C ASP A 374 -6.02 -23.62 5.13
N LYS A 375 -6.14 -22.29 5.07
CA LYS A 375 -5.69 -21.46 3.94
C LYS A 375 -4.29 -20.86 4.13
N LEU A 376 -3.66 -21.00 5.28
CA LEU A 376 -2.29 -20.52 5.50
C LEU A 376 -1.26 -21.02 4.48
N PRO A 377 -1.33 -22.27 3.96
CA PRO A 377 -0.41 -22.73 2.92
C PRO A 377 -0.61 -22.09 1.54
N VAL A 378 -1.68 -21.31 1.32
CA VAL A 378 -1.98 -20.68 0.02
C VAL A 378 -0.89 -19.66 -0.33
N SER A 379 -0.50 -19.66 -1.61
CA SER A 379 0.43 -18.69 -2.18
C SER A 379 -0.20 -17.29 -2.24
N ALA A 380 0.53 -16.29 -1.79
CA ALA A 380 0.13 -14.89 -1.85
C ALA A 380 0.46 -14.32 -3.25
N ASP A 381 -0.36 -14.70 -4.21
CA ASP A 381 -0.36 -14.20 -5.60
C ASP A 381 -1.82 -14.03 -6.09
N TYR A 382 -2.00 -13.35 -7.23
CA TYR A 382 -3.35 -12.99 -7.69
C TYR A 382 -4.21 -14.22 -8.01
N GLU A 383 -3.64 -15.20 -8.69
CA GLU A 383 -4.35 -16.38 -9.16
C GLU A 383 -4.70 -17.32 -8.00
N SER A 384 -3.71 -17.65 -7.16
CA SER A 384 -3.90 -18.55 -6.02
C SER A 384 -4.90 -18.00 -4.99
N MET A 385 -4.90 -16.67 -4.80
CA MET A 385 -5.87 -16.04 -3.88
C MET A 385 -7.30 -16.09 -4.44
N ILE A 386 -7.49 -15.94 -5.77
CA ILE A 386 -8.79 -16.10 -6.42
C ILE A 386 -9.26 -17.55 -6.32
N ASP A 387 -8.39 -18.51 -6.58
CA ASP A 387 -8.71 -19.96 -6.50
C ASP A 387 -9.06 -20.38 -5.07
N ALA A 388 -8.49 -19.70 -4.06
CA ALA A 388 -8.84 -19.89 -2.66
C ALA A 388 -10.17 -19.23 -2.25
N GLY A 389 -10.84 -18.52 -3.16
CA GLY A 389 -12.11 -17.84 -2.90
C GLY A 389 -11.95 -16.44 -2.30
N GLY A 390 -10.82 -15.79 -2.52
CA GLY A 390 -10.54 -14.44 -2.03
C GLY A 390 -9.88 -13.54 -3.07
N MET A 391 -9.11 -12.58 -2.61
CA MET A 391 -8.32 -11.67 -3.43
C MET A 391 -7.08 -11.21 -2.67
N LEU A 392 -6.01 -10.90 -3.41
CA LEU A 392 -4.79 -10.38 -2.80
C LEU A 392 -4.95 -8.91 -2.34
N GLY A 393 -5.74 -8.14 -3.09
CA GLY A 393 -5.92 -6.71 -2.83
C GLY A 393 -4.61 -5.93 -2.98
N HIS A 394 -4.41 -4.97 -2.09
CA HIS A 394 -3.19 -4.15 -1.99
C HIS A 394 -2.07 -4.82 -1.15
N GLY A 395 -2.23 -6.10 -0.80
CA GLY A 395 -1.24 -6.85 0.00
C GLY A 395 -1.40 -6.69 1.51
N GLY A 396 -2.50 -6.11 1.97
CA GLY A 396 -2.83 -6.02 3.40
C GLY A 396 -3.31 -7.36 3.96
N ILE A 397 -2.73 -7.78 5.09
CA ILE A 397 -3.08 -9.00 5.84
C ILE A 397 -3.38 -8.59 7.26
N VAL A 398 -4.63 -8.80 7.69
CA VAL A 398 -5.07 -8.50 9.06
C VAL A 398 -5.28 -9.82 9.81
N VAL A 399 -4.57 -9.98 10.91
CA VAL A 399 -4.60 -11.20 11.74
C VAL A 399 -5.56 -11.03 12.92
N PHE A 400 -6.36 -12.05 13.17
CA PHE A 400 -7.29 -12.13 14.29
C PHE A 400 -7.00 -13.35 15.15
N ASP A 401 -7.05 -13.17 16.47
CA ASP A 401 -6.96 -14.29 17.42
C ASP A 401 -8.33 -14.94 17.69
N ASP A 402 -8.39 -15.88 18.62
CA ASP A 402 -9.58 -16.67 18.98
C ASP A 402 -10.71 -15.84 19.63
N SER A 403 -10.47 -14.58 19.97
CA SER A 403 -11.49 -13.69 20.56
C SER A 403 -12.40 -13.04 19.51
N VAL A 404 -12.06 -13.08 18.21
CA VAL A 404 -12.85 -12.46 17.15
C VAL A 404 -14.18 -13.20 16.90
N ASN A 405 -15.21 -12.44 16.59
CA ASN A 405 -16.49 -12.96 16.08
C ASN A 405 -16.67 -12.52 14.61
N LEU A 406 -16.70 -13.49 13.71
CA LEU A 406 -16.71 -13.21 12.26
C LEU A 406 -18.07 -12.74 11.74
N ALA A 407 -19.17 -12.97 12.44
CA ALA A 407 -20.46 -12.35 12.12
C ALA A 407 -20.41 -10.83 12.36
N LYS A 408 -19.73 -10.39 13.43
CA LYS A 408 -19.48 -8.95 13.66
C LYS A 408 -18.55 -8.36 12.62
N GLN A 409 -17.56 -9.10 12.14
CA GLN A 409 -16.69 -8.64 11.05
C GLN A 409 -17.43 -8.53 9.71
N ALA A 410 -18.30 -9.50 9.40
CA ALA A 410 -19.18 -9.42 8.23
C ALA A 410 -20.13 -8.22 8.29
N ARG A 411 -20.68 -7.95 9.48
CA ARG A 411 -21.49 -6.76 9.75
C ARG A 411 -20.70 -5.47 9.49
N PHE A 412 -19.45 -5.42 10.00
CA PHE A 412 -18.55 -4.28 9.78
C PHE A 412 -18.31 -4.03 8.29
N ALA A 413 -18.08 -5.07 7.48
CA ALA A 413 -17.89 -4.92 6.04
C ALA A 413 -19.11 -4.28 5.35
N MET A 414 -20.33 -4.69 5.71
CA MET A 414 -21.57 -4.07 5.21
C MET A 414 -21.73 -2.62 5.69
N GLU A 415 -21.43 -2.34 6.95
CA GLU A 415 -21.51 -1.00 7.54
C GLU A 415 -20.50 -0.06 6.89
N PHE A 416 -19.26 -0.51 6.70
CA PHE A 416 -18.22 0.22 5.99
C PHE A 416 -18.68 0.61 4.58
N CYS A 417 -19.24 -0.37 3.82
CA CYS A 417 -19.79 -0.07 2.49
C CYS A 417 -20.97 0.90 2.55
N SER A 418 -21.85 0.78 3.56
CA SER A 418 -23.00 1.68 3.73
C SER A 418 -22.58 3.14 3.97
N ILE A 419 -21.52 3.34 4.76
CA ILE A 419 -20.97 4.67 5.09
C ILE A 419 -20.23 5.26 3.87
N GLU A 420 -19.39 4.46 3.21
CA GLU A 420 -18.48 4.91 2.17
C GLU A 420 -19.07 4.88 0.74
N SER A 421 -20.27 4.33 0.56
CA SER A 421 -20.94 4.29 -0.73
C SER A 421 -21.14 5.69 -1.34
N CYS A 422 -20.75 5.88 -2.61
CA CYS A 422 -21.08 7.13 -3.32
C CYS A 422 -22.58 7.34 -3.54
N GLY A 423 -23.39 6.31 -3.30
CA GLY A 423 -24.85 6.34 -3.39
C GLY A 423 -25.43 6.26 -4.80
N LYS A 424 -24.61 6.05 -5.83
CA LYS A 424 -25.07 6.09 -7.24
C LYS A 424 -25.92 4.88 -7.62
N CYS A 425 -25.46 3.67 -7.34
CA CYS A 425 -26.18 2.45 -7.70
C CYS A 425 -26.97 1.86 -6.54
N THR A 426 -28.20 1.43 -6.81
CA THR A 426 -29.12 0.89 -5.79
C THR A 426 -28.58 -0.35 -5.09
N PRO A 427 -27.97 -1.35 -5.76
CA PRO A 427 -27.46 -2.54 -5.11
C PRO A 427 -26.47 -2.23 -3.97
N CYS A 428 -25.48 -1.37 -4.22
CA CYS A 428 -24.54 -0.92 -3.21
C CYS A 428 -25.22 -0.08 -2.11
N ARG A 429 -25.92 0.99 -2.50
CA ARG A 429 -26.51 1.96 -1.57
C ARG A 429 -27.51 1.35 -0.61
N ILE A 430 -28.43 0.52 -1.12
CA ILE A 430 -29.52 -0.07 -0.32
C ILE A 430 -29.07 -1.44 0.21
N GLY A 431 -28.39 -2.24 -0.60
CA GLY A 431 -27.96 -3.60 -0.23
C GLY A 431 -27.04 -3.61 0.99
N SER A 432 -26.08 -2.69 1.10
CA SER A 432 -25.19 -2.62 2.26
C SER A 432 -25.93 -2.27 3.55
N THR A 433 -26.85 -1.30 3.51
CA THR A 433 -27.69 -0.94 4.67
C THR A 433 -28.59 -2.09 5.10
N ARG A 434 -29.28 -2.72 4.14
CA ARG A 434 -30.12 -3.90 4.42
C ARG A 434 -29.30 -5.10 4.89
N GLY A 435 -28.06 -5.24 4.39
CA GLY A 435 -27.11 -6.26 4.85
C GLY A 435 -26.75 -6.10 6.31
N VAL A 436 -26.47 -4.87 6.78
CA VAL A 436 -26.24 -4.57 8.22
C VAL A 436 -27.44 -5.01 9.05
N GLU A 437 -28.66 -4.55 8.70
CA GLU A 437 -29.87 -4.88 9.44
C GLU A 437 -30.15 -6.38 9.47
N THR A 438 -29.87 -7.08 8.36
CA THR A 438 -30.09 -8.52 8.25
C THR A 438 -29.09 -9.29 9.13
N ILE A 439 -27.81 -8.89 9.15
CA ILE A 439 -26.79 -9.51 10.01
C ILE A 439 -27.11 -9.24 11.49
N ASP A 440 -27.60 -8.04 11.85
CA ASP A 440 -28.03 -7.75 13.21
C ASP A 440 -29.17 -8.66 13.68
N LEU A 441 -30.12 -9.01 12.78
CA LEU A 441 -31.17 -9.98 13.10
C LEU A 441 -30.60 -11.40 13.30
N ILE A 442 -29.61 -11.81 12.51
CA ILE A 442 -28.92 -13.10 12.65
C ILE A 442 -28.19 -13.18 13.98
N ILE A 443 -27.37 -12.16 14.32
CA ILE A 443 -26.63 -12.07 15.58
C ILE A 443 -27.60 -12.08 16.76
N GLY A 444 -28.73 -11.42 16.63
CA GLY A 444 -29.78 -11.39 17.65
C GLY A 444 -30.63 -12.67 17.74
N GLY A 445 -30.31 -13.72 16.95
CA GLY A 445 -31.02 -15.01 16.96
C GLY A 445 -32.43 -14.98 16.37
N LYS A 446 -32.79 -13.93 15.60
CA LYS A 446 -34.14 -13.77 15.05
C LYS A 446 -34.23 -14.37 13.65
N ASP A 447 -35.10 -15.37 13.45
CA ASP A 447 -35.39 -16.01 12.16
C ASP A 447 -34.08 -16.33 11.36
N VAL A 448 -33.08 -16.91 12.05
CA VAL A 448 -31.71 -17.05 11.57
C VAL A 448 -31.64 -17.66 10.17
N ALA A 449 -32.32 -18.78 9.92
CA ALA A 449 -32.29 -19.46 8.61
C ALA A 449 -32.82 -18.57 7.48
N LYS A 450 -33.95 -17.88 7.73
CA LYS A 450 -34.57 -16.97 6.76
C LYS A 450 -33.66 -15.76 6.47
N ASN A 451 -33.07 -15.18 7.52
CA ASN A 451 -32.21 -14.01 7.37
C ASN A 451 -30.87 -14.37 6.72
N LYS A 452 -30.33 -15.58 6.93
CA LYS A 452 -29.17 -16.08 6.16
C LYS A 452 -29.47 -16.18 4.65
N ALA A 453 -30.62 -16.73 4.28
CA ALA A 453 -31.04 -16.79 2.88
C ALA A 453 -31.17 -15.38 2.27
N LEU A 454 -31.85 -14.47 2.97
CA LEU A 454 -31.98 -13.06 2.53
C LEU A 454 -30.63 -12.37 2.40
N LEU A 455 -29.67 -12.61 3.31
CA LEU A 455 -28.34 -12.04 3.25
C LEU A 455 -27.58 -12.51 2.00
N LEU A 456 -27.71 -13.78 1.63
CA LEU A 456 -27.09 -14.32 0.41
C LEU A 456 -27.72 -13.70 -0.85
N ASP A 457 -29.05 -13.54 -0.91
CA ASP A 457 -29.73 -12.87 -2.01
C ASP A 457 -29.26 -11.40 -2.16
N LEU A 458 -29.12 -10.68 -1.04
CA LEU A 458 -28.57 -9.32 -1.03
C LEU A 458 -27.13 -9.28 -1.56
N CYS A 459 -26.30 -10.25 -1.14
CA CYS A 459 -24.93 -10.39 -1.61
C CYS A 459 -24.87 -10.64 -3.13
N GLU A 460 -25.74 -11.48 -3.67
CA GLU A 460 -25.81 -11.74 -5.11
C GLU A 460 -26.18 -10.47 -5.88
N VAL A 461 -27.24 -9.79 -5.48
CA VAL A 461 -27.68 -8.52 -6.10
C VAL A 461 -26.56 -7.46 -6.03
N MET A 462 -25.82 -7.36 -4.93
CA MET A 462 -24.71 -6.43 -4.80
C MET A 462 -23.55 -6.81 -5.74
N THR A 463 -23.20 -8.09 -5.83
CA THR A 463 -22.12 -8.56 -6.70
C THR A 463 -22.43 -8.26 -8.16
N ASP A 464 -23.63 -8.59 -8.63
CA ASP A 464 -23.97 -8.55 -10.05
C ASP A 464 -24.43 -7.16 -10.53
N GLY A 465 -25.02 -6.36 -9.63
CA GLY A 465 -25.65 -5.10 -9.98
C GLY A 465 -24.88 -3.83 -9.61
N SER A 466 -23.78 -3.92 -8.87
CA SER A 466 -23.00 -2.73 -8.47
C SER A 466 -22.12 -2.21 -9.61
N LEU A 467 -21.99 -0.88 -9.70
CA LEU A 467 -21.20 -0.24 -10.77
C LEU A 467 -19.68 -0.31 -10.56
N CYS A 468 -19.21 -0.56 -9.34
CA CYS A 468 -17.78 -0.63 -9.02
C CYS A 468 -17.49 -1.72 -7.98
N ALA A 469 -16.20 -1.97 -7.77
CA ALA A 469 -15.69 -2.96 -6.83
C ALA A 469 -16.18 -2.75 -5.40
N MET A 470 -16.42 -1.51 -4.96
CA MET A 470 -16.90 -1.27 -3.61
C MET A 470 -18.17 -2.04 -3.28
N GLY A 471 -19.24 -1.88 -4.06
CA GLY A 471 -20.47 -2.64 -3.86
C GLY A 471 -20.34 -4.09 -4.30
N GLY A 472 -19.61 -4.35 -5.40
CA GLY A 472 -19.48 -5.70 -5.97
C GLY A 472 -18.62 -6.65 -5.13
N LEU A 473 -17.65 -6.16 -4.37
CA LEU A 473 -16.76 -6.98 -3.52
C LEU A 473 -17.15 -6.98 -2.03
N THR A 474 -17.98 -6.06 -1.55
CA THR A 474 -18.49 -6.10 -0.15
C THR A 474 -19.10 -7.46 0.23
N PRO A 475 -19.79 -8.21 -0.66
CA PRO A 475 -20.22 -9.56 -0.39
C PRO A 475 -19.12 -10.58 -0.07
N LEU A 476 -17.88 -10.37 -0.51
CA LEU A 476 -16.80 -11.33 -0.34
C LEU A 476 -16.44 -11.60 1.14
N PRO A 477 -16.15 -10.57 1.99
CA PRO A 477 -15.93 -10.79 3.42
C PRO A 477 -17.16 -11.38 4.12
N VAL A 478 -18.37 -11.02 3.70
CA VAL A 478 -19.62 -11.54 4.29
C VAL A 478 -19.79 -13.02 3.99
N LYS A 479 -19.66 -13.41 2.73
CA LYS A 479 -19.82 -14.81 2.29
C LYS A 479 -18.72 -15.70 2.85
N SER A 480 -17.46 -15.22 2.86
CA SER A 480 -16.33 -15.97 3.44
C SER A 480 -16.48 -16.16 4.95
N ALA A 481 -16.91 -15.13 5.69
CA ALA A 481 -17.21 -15.26 7.12
C ALA A 481 -18.33 -16.28 7.38
N LEU A 482 -19.44 -16.20 6.63
CA LEU A 482 -20.56 -17.11 6.79
C LEU A 482 -20.20 -18.58 6.45
N THR A 483 -19.34 -18.77 5.45
CA THR A 483 -18.94 -20.11 4.98
C THR A 483 -17.88 -20.75 5.90
N ASN A 484 -16.84 -19.97 6.27
CA ASN A 484 -15.69 -20.50 7.00
C ASN A 484 -15.89 -20.50 8.52
N PHE A 485 -16.84 -19.72 9.04
CA PHE A 485 -17.11 -19.56 10.48
C PHE A 485 -18.62 -19.56 10.78
N PRO A 486 -19.36 -20.60 10.33
CA PRO A 486 -20.82 -20.63 10.43
C PRO A 486 -21.35 -20.60 11.87
N GLU A 487 -20.54 -21.01 12.86
CA GLU A 487 -20.87 -21.00 14.29
C GLU A 487 -21.12 -19.60 14.84
N ASP A 488 -20.47 -18.56 14.29
CA ASP A 488 -20.64 -17.18 14.70
C ASP A 488 -22.00 -16.59 14.24
N PHE A 489 -22.62 -17.22 13.27
CA PHE A 489 -23.92 -16.82 12.72
C PHE A 489 -25.10 -17.64 13.28
N GLY A 490 -24.99 -18.13 14.53
CA GLY A 490 -26.03 -18.96 15.15
C GLY A 490 -26.18 -20.32 14.47
N GLY A 491 -25.12 -20.85 13.86
CA GLY A 491 -25.02 -22.26 13.43
C GLY A 491 -24.68 -23.13 14.62
N LYS A 492 -25.46 -24.21 14.84
CA LYS A 492 -25.04 -25.34 15.68
C LYS A 492 -24.42 -26.38 14.79
#